data_19c2bf38482ff828a57ad3bf4a12e641
#
_entry.id   19c2bf38482ff828a57ad3bf4a12e641
#
_cell.length_a   1.000
_cell.length_b   1.000
_cell.length_c   1.000
_cell.angle_alpha   90.00
_cell.angle_beta   90.00
_cell.angle_gamma   90.00
#
_symmetry.space_group_name_H-M   'P 1'
#
loop_
_entity.id
_entity.type
_entity.pdbx_description
1 polymer ?
#
loop_
_entity_poly.entity_id
_entity_poly.type
_entity_poly.pdbx_seq_one_letter_code
_entity_poly.pdbx_strand_id
1 'polypeptide(L)'
;MLGSRPMSDWIEAYGQSHQHPVNRACHTIGIPLVTLSILLLLAAPLVHGLWKGGLLLFGLGWFFQFLGHAVEGKPPEFFKDWRYLLVGLRWWAAKVFTWNPPSR
;
A
#
# COMPACT_ATOMS: atom_id res chain seq x y z
N MET A 1 -12.42 -12.92 -5.94
CA MET A 1 -11.92 -11.72 -6.60
C MET A 1 -10.49 -11.89 -7.09
N LEU A 2 -9.66 -12.49 -6.32
CA LEU A 2 -8.24 -12.63 -6.69
C LEU A 2 -7.93 -14.01 -7.25
N GLY A 3 -8.81 -14.55 -8.07
CA GLY A 3 -8.68 -15.87 -8.64
C GLY A 3 -9.00 -16.94 -7.63
N SER A 4 -8.39 -18.11 -7.80
CA SER A 4 -8.68 -19.25 -6.94
C SER A 4 -7.83 -19.27 -5.67
N ARG A 5 -6.86 -18.38 -5.54
CA ARG A 5 -6.02 -18.33 -4.33
C ARG A 5 -6.78 -17.68 -3.18
N PRO A 6 -6.73 -18.25 -1.97
CA PRO A 6 -7.32 -17.58 -0.81
C PRO A 6 -6.61 -16.26 -0.52
N MET A 7 -7.36 -15.31 0.04
CA MET A 7 -6.76 -14.02 0.39
C MET A 7 -5.60 -14.19 1.37
N SER A 8 -5.67 -15.19 2.25
CA SER A 8 -4.59 -15.43 3.22
C SER A 8 -3.25 -15.72 2.51
N ASP A 9 -3.30 -16.46 1.39
CA ASP A 9 -2.08 -16.74 0.64
C ASP A 9 -1.51 -15.49 0.01
N TRP A 10 -2.38 -14.62 -0.51
CA TRP A 10 -1.94 -13.36 -1.08
C TRP A 10 -1.29 -12.46 -0.03
N ILE A 11 -1.90 -12.40 1.16
CA ILE A 11 -1.39 -11.56 2.24
C ILE A 11 -0.06 -12.10 2.74
N GLU A 12 0.07 -13.41 2.83
CA GLU A 12 1.33 -14.00 3.27
C GLU A 12 2.45 -13.70 2.27
N ALA A 13 2.17 -13.86 0.98
CA ALA A 13 3.16 -13.56 -0.05
C ALA A 13 3.57 -12.09 0.00
N TYR A 14 2.60 -11.20 0.19
CA TYR A 14 2.88 -9.77 0.31
C TYR A 14 3.76 -9.51 1.53
N GLY A 15 3.45 -10.15 2.66
CA GLY A 15 4.22 -9.96 3.88
C GLY A 15 5.67 -10.41 3.75
N GLN A 16 5.93 -11.43 2.91
CA GLN A 16 7.29 -11.90 2.73
C GLN A 16 8.17 -10.87 2.00
N SER A 17 7.59 -10.02 1.19
CA SER A 17 8.33 -8.96 0.54
C SER A 17 8.40 -7.69 1.39
N HIS A 18 7.85 -7.73 2.62
CA HIS A 18 7.80 -6.58 3.52
C HIS A 18 8.27 -6.97 4.90
N GLN A 19 9.46 -7.60 4.99
CA GLN A 19 9.97 -8.08 6.27
C GLN A 19 10.87 -7.08 6.97
N HIS A 20 11.53 -6.21 6.22
CA HIS A 20 12.40 -5.21 6.81
C HIS A 20 11.56 -4.18 7.56
N PRO A 21 11.93 -3.83 8.83
CA PRO A 21 11.12 -2.88 9.60
C PRO A 21 10.93 -1.53 8.92
N VAL A 22 11.95 -1.04 8.24
CA VAL A 22 11.84 0.24 7.53
C VAL A 22 10.84 0.12 6.38
N ASN A 23 10.89 -0.97 5.62
CA ASN A 23 9.93 -1.17 4.54
C ASN A 23 8.51 -1.25 5.08
N ARG A 24 8.31 -1.99 6.18
CA ARG A 24 6.99 -2.11 6.78
C ARG A 24 6.47 -0.76 7.27
N ALA A 25 7.35 0.04 7.88
CA ALA A 25 6.97 1.39 8.32
C ALA A 25 6.63 2.28 7.14
N CYS A 26 7.43 2.22 6.07
CA CYS A 26 7.17 3.01 4.87
C CYS A 26 5.82 2.66 4.25
N HIS A 27 5.45 1.38 4.27
CA HIS A 27 4.17 0.97 3.72
C HIS A 27 3.01 1.33 4.65
N THR A 28 3.24 1.28 5.97
CA THR A 28 2.21 1.70 6.92
C THR A 28 1.84 3.17 6.71
N ILE A 29 2.79 4.00 6.33
CA ILE A 29 2.57 5.41 6.07
C ILE A 29 2.15 5.63 4.61
N GLY A 30 2.83 4.98 3.68
CA GLY A 30 2.64 5.23 2.26
C GLY A 30 1.29 4.77 1.72
N ILE A 31 0.79 3.62 2.19
CA ILE A 31 -0.48 3.10 1.69
C ILE A 31 -1.64 4.06 1.96
N PRO A 32 -1.83 4.59 3.19
CA PRO A 32 -2.88 5.58 3.38
C PRO A 32 -2.66 6.87 2.61
N LEU A 33 -1.41 7.28 2.41
CA LEU A 33 -1.15 8.48 1.62
C LEU A 33 -1.58 8.27 0.16
N VAL A 34 -1.23 7.14 -0.43
CA VAL A 34 -1.64 6.84 -1.81
C VAL A 34 -3.16 6.72 -1.89
N THR A 35 -3.78 6.01 -0.94
CA THR A 35 -5.22 5.83 -0.92
C THR A 35 -5.93 7.18 -0.82
N LEU A 36 -5.52 8.01 0.12
CA LEU A 36 -6.12 9.33 0.29
C LEU A 36 -5.92 10.19 -0.96
N SER A 37 -4.73 10.10 -1.56
CA SER A 37 -4.44 10.88 -2.77
C SER A 37 -5.39 10.51 -3.91
N ILE A 38 -5.70 9.24 -4.07
CA ILE A 38 -6.63 8.80 -5.10
C ILE A 38 -8.02 9.36 -4.84
N LEU A 39 -8.47 9.34 -3.59
CA LEU A 39 -9.76 9.90 -3.23
C LEU A 39 -9.81 11.40 -3.51
N LEU A 40 -8.73 12.13 -3.20
CA LEU A 40 -8.68 13.55 -3.48
C LEU A 40 -8.68 13.84 -4.97
N LEU A 41 -7.95 13.04 -5.75
CA LEU A 41 -7.91 13.22 -7.19
C LEU A 41 -9.25 12.92 -7.84
N LEU A 42 -9.98 11.92 -7.31
CA LEU A 42 -11.32 11.63 -7.80
C LEU A 42 -12.30 12.76 -7.47
N ALA A 43 -12.11 13.44 -6.35
CA ALA A 43 -12.96 14.56 -5.96
C ALA A 43 -12.53 15.89 -6.57
N ALA A 44 -11.35 15.94 -7.18
CA ALA A 44 -10.77 17.20 -7.66
C ALA A 44 -11.66 17.95 -8.67
N PRO A 45 -12.42 17.27 -9.56
CA PRO A 45 -13.29 18.02 -10.45
C PRO A 45 -14.38 18.82 -9.72
N LEU A 46 -14.70 18.46 -8.49
CA LEU A 46 -15.75 19.12 -7.71
C LEU A 46 -15.22 20.20 -6.77
N VAL A 47 -13.93 20.21 -6.47
CA VAL A 47 -13.35 21.12 -5.50
C VAL A 47 -12.11 21.77 -6.11
N HIS A 48 -12.18 23.09 -6.31
CA HIS A 48 -11.12 23.83 -6.96
C HIS A 48 -9.79 23.70 -6.18
N GLY A 49 -8.73 23.39 -6.90
CA GLY A 49 -7.40 23.31 -6.31
C GLY A 49 -7.09 22.03 -5.55
N LEU A 50 -8.07 21.13 -5.40
CA LEU A 50 -7.85 19.90 -4.64
C LEU A 50 -6.83 18.98 -5.32
N TRP A 51 -6.70 19.06 -6.63
CA TRP A 51 -5.75 18.21 -7.35
C TRP A 51 -4.31 18.41 -6.90
N LYS A 52 -3.96 19.60 -6.41
CA LYS A 52 -2.59 19.87 -5.97
C LYS A 52 -2.24 19.03 -4.74
N GLY A 53 -3.14 19.00 -3.76
CA GLY A 53 -2.94 18.15 -2.59
C GLY A 53 -2.94 16.68 -2.95
N GLY A 54 -3.83 16.29 -3.87
CA GLY A 54 -3.88 14.90 -4.34
C GLY A 54 -2.57 14.47 -4.96
N LEU A 55 -2.00 15.29 -5.85
CA LEU A 55 -0.73 14.95 -6.49
C LEU A 55 0.42 14.93 -5.48
N LEU A 56 0.42 15.85 -4.52
CA LEU A 56 1.46 15.87 -3.50
C LEU A 56 1.43 14.59 -2.68
N LEU A 57 0.25 14.19 -2.21
CA LEU A 57 0.12 12.97 -1.42
C LEU A 57 0.43 11.72 -2.24
N PHE A 58 0.06 11.74 -3.51
CA PHE A 58 0.37 10.63 -4.41
C PHE A 58 1.88 10.44 -4.52
N GLY A 59 2.60 11.54 -4.76
CA GLY A 59 4.05 11.48 -4.87
C GLY A 59 4.71 11.04 -3.58
N LEU A 60 4.27 11.59 -2.45
CA LEU A 60 4.84 11.22 -1.14
C LEU A 60 4.55 9.76 -0.81
N GLY A 61 3.31 9.31 -1.07
CA GLY A 61 2.95 7.93 -0.78
C GLY A 61 3.79 6.94 -1.57
N TRP A 62 3.93 7.17 -2.86
CA TRP A 62 4.75 6.30 -3.69
C TRP A 62 6.23 6.41 -3.38
N PHE A 63 6.69 7.59 -2.99
CA PHE A 63 8.07 7.73 -2.54
C PHE A 63 8.35 6.78 -1.38
N PHE A 64 7.48 6.75 -0.38
CA PHE A 64 7.68 5.85 0.76
C PHE A 64 7.60 4.38 0.35
N GLN A 65 6.68 4.05 -0.57
CA GLN A 65 6.57 2.68 -1.03
C GLN A 65 7.86 2.20 -1.68
N PHE A 66 8.38 2.98 -2.61
CA PHE A 66 9.60 2.58 -3.31
C PHE A 66 10.83 2.67 -2.43
N LEU A 67 10.88 3.64 -1.52
CA LEU A 67 11.97 3.73 -0.57
C LEU A 67 12.04 2.46 0.28
N GLY A 68 10.89 2.01 0.77
CA GLY A 68 10.84 0.80 1.58
C GLY A 68 11.35 -0.41 0.82
N HIS A 69 10.94 -0.57 -0.43
CA HIS A 69 11.42 -1.70 -1.22
C HIS A 69 12.90 -1.60 -1.56
N ALA A 70 13.41 -0.38 -1.73
CA ALA A 70 14.85 -0.20 -1.93
C ALA A 70 15.63 -0.65 -0.70
N VAL A 71 15.15 -0.33 0.49
CA VAL A 71 15.79 -0.76 1.74
C VAL A 71 15.69 -2.26 1.91
N GLU A 72 14.53 -2.84 1.60
CA GLU A 72 14.33 -4.29 1.69
C GLU A 72 15.19 -5.05 0.70
N GLY A 73 15.53 -4.43 -0.42
CA GLY A 73 16.27 -5.10 -1.48
C GLY A 73 15.41 -5.96 -2.36
N LYS A 74 14.10 -5.78 -2.34
CA LYS A 74 13.15 -6.55 -3.14
C LYS A 74 12.23 -5.61 -3.90
N PRO A 75 11.85 -5.95 -5.14
CA PRO A 75 10.93 -5.11 -5.90
C PRO A 75 9.52 -5.20 -5.32
N PRO A 76 8.67 -4.20 -5.60
CA PRO A 76 7.26 -4.28 -5.21
C PRO A 76 6.59 -5.50 -5.84
N GLU A 77 5.70 -6.13 -5.08
CA GLU A 77 5.01 -7.34 -5.57
C GLU A 77 4.11 -7.04 -6.76
N PHE A 78 3.58 -5.82 -6.87
CA PHE A 78 2.68 -5.51 -8.00
C PHE A 78 3.42 -5.52 -9.33
N PHE A 79 4.74 -5.50 -9.34
CA PHE A 79 5.49 -5.70 -10.58
C PHE A 79 5.28 -7.10 -11.14
N LYS A 80 4.98 -8.07 -10.28
CA LYS A 80 4.70 -9.43 -10.70
C LYS A 80 3.24 -9.63 -11.04
N ASP A 81 2.35 -8.96 -10.29
CA ASP A 81 0.92 -9.12 -10.44
C ASP A 81 0.25 -7.87 -9.88
N TRP A 82 -0.45 -7.12 -10.74
CA TRP A 82 -1.07 -5.85 -10.33
C TRP A 82 -2.04 -6.03 -9.16
N ARG A 83 -2.60 -7.23 -9.00
CA ARG A 83 -3.57 -7.46 -7.92
C ARG A 83 -2.95 -7.28 -6.55
N TYR A 84 -1.63 -7.28 -6.46
CA TYR A 84 -0.97 -7.00 -5.19
C TYR A 84 -1.19 -5.56 -4.70
N LEU A 85 -1.61 -4.66 -5.57
CA LEU A 85 -2.02 -3.34 -5.10
C LEU A 85 -3.22 -3.44 -4.17
N LEU A 86 -4.19 -4.30 -4.52
CA LEU A 86 -5.36 -4.54 -3.67
C LEU A 86 -4.98 -5.33 -2.42
N VAL A 87 -4.08 -6.28 -2.56
CA VAL A 87 -3.60 -7.07 -1.44
C VAL A 87 -2.88 -6.17 -0.44
N GLY A 88 -2.10 -5.22 -0.93
CA GLY A 88 -1.41 -4.26 -0.05
C GLY A 88 -2.38 -3.46 0.79
N LEU A 89 -3.46 -3.00 0.21
CA LEU A 89 -4.47 -2.26 0.94
C LEU A 89 -5.13 -3.16 2.00
N ARG A 90 -5.44 -4.39 1.64
CA ARG A 90 -6.04 -5.35 2.58
C ARG A 90 -5.07 -5.69 3.72
N TRP A 91 -3.79 -5.86 3.38
CA TRP A 91 -2.74 -6.11 4.36
C TRP A 91 -2.67 -4.96 5.37
N TRP A 92 -2.68 -3.73 4.87
CA TRP A 92 -2.65 -2.55 5.72
C TRP A 92 -3.88 -2.49 6.62
N ALA A 93 -5.06 -2.76 6.06
CA ALA A 93 -6.30 -2.70 6.83
C ALA A 93 -6.30 -3.74 7.94
N ALA A 94 -5.82 -4.94 7.66
CA ALA A 94 -5.75 -5.98 8.68
C ALA A 94 -4.79 -5.58 9.80
N LYS A 95 -3.70 -4.92 9.45
CA LYS A 95 -2.70 -4.50 10.43
C LYS A 95 -3.22 -3.39 11.33
N VAL A 96 -4.00 -2.46 10.75
CA VAL A 96 -4.43 -1.26 11.47
C VAL A 96 -5.74 -1.47 12.21
N PHE A 97 -6.71 -2.17 11.58
CA PHE A 97 -8.06 -2.21 12.11
C PHE A 97 -8.38 -3.46 12.91
N THR A 98 -7.84 -4.60 12.56
CA THR A 98 -8.19 -5.80 13.30
C THR A 98 -7.39 -5.96 14.55
N TRP A 99 -6.24 -5.35 14.63
CA TRP A 99 -5.42 -5.39 15.83
C TRP A 99 -5.31 -6.79 16.40
N ASN A 100 -5.42 -7.80 15.66
CA ASN A 100 -5.02 -9.10 16.15
C ASN A 100 -3.54 -9.15 16.04
N PRO A 101 -2.80 -9.26 17.17
CA PRO A 101 -1.38 -9.37 17.03
C PRO A 101 -1.14 -10.55 16.13
N PRO A 102 -0.55 -10.33 15.00
CA PRO A 102 -0.29 -11.43 14.10
C PRO A 102 0.62 -12.38 14.83
N SER A 103 0.26 -13.61 14.80
CA SER A 103 1.14 -14.62 15.33
C SER A 103 2.31 -14.83 14.39
N ARG A 104 2.39 -14.03 13.44
CA ARG A 104 3.49 -14.07 12.50
C ARG A 104 3.86 -12.69 12.06
#